data_ddead6239bfa0c115188e6e6848a4744
#
_entry.id   ddead6239bfa0c115188e6e6848a4744
#
_cell.length_a   1.000
_cell.length_b   1.000
_cell.length_c   1.000
_cell.angle_alpha   90.00
_cell.angle_beta   90.00
_cell.angle_gamma   90.00
#
_symmetry.space_group_name_H-M   'P 1'
#
loop_
_entity.id
_entity.type
_entity.pdbx_description
1 polymer ?
#
loop_
_entity_poly.entity_id
_entity_poly.type
_entity_poly.pdbx_seq_one_letter_code
_entity_poly.pdbx_strand_id
1 'polypeptide(L)'
;MDGMRGAAPKAAPCNESTASGAPAGVAAASAGAGATMHWSSQPVVVPHPAPLAGLVLAVIASGLWIDRAAGFPGQVAVSLVVWLLVALLCIRLPAPLGRRLIACVWISALGEIIASLVWGLYDYQFGNLPLFVPPGHALLYLLGLILARVLDHRIALLVPLAAAPLVIALAWSGQDWLSVPLFALFLLFIRFGRQKRLYAIMFVLALVLELYGTALGNWAWRPVAPGTGLVTLNPPLAAGVFYCALDWLVNRFVGALRPAAPTIAGNHAGRPA
;
A
#
# COMPACT_ATOMS: atom_id res chain seq x y z
N MET A 1 -68.46 -10.25 -32.89
CA MET A 1 -68.99 -11.13 -31.84
C MET A 1 -68.16 -10.81 -30.63
N ASP A 2 -68.60 -9.86 -29.90
CA ASP A 2 -69.34 -9.97 -28.59
C ASP A 2 -68.45 -10.53 -27.51
N GLY A 3 -68.26 -9.93 -26.41
CA GLY A 3 -68.89 -8.85 -25.65
C GLY A 3 -68.12 -8.71 -24.34
N MET A 4 -67.90 -7.57 -23.99
CA MET A 4 -68.54 -6.75 -22.95
C MET A 4 -68.35 -7.18 -21.48
N ARG A 5 -67.76 -6.20 -20.76
CA ARG A 5 -68.21 -5.65 -19.46
C ARG A 5 -67.83 -6.50 -18.23
N GLY A 6 -67.43 -5.95 -17.14
CA GLY A 6 -67.45 -4.60 -16.61
C GLY A 6 -67.17 -4.64 -15.15
N ALA A 7 -66.76 -3.48 -14.67
CA ALA A 7 -67.09 -2.85 -13.40
C ALA A 7 -66.41 -3.27 -12.07
N ALA A 8 -65.67 -2.33 -11.54
CA ALA A 8 -65.55 -2.04 -10.10
C ALA A 8 -66.91 -1.58 -9.51
N PRO A 9 -67.09 -1.26 -8.23
CA PRO A 9 -66.22 -0.85 -7.14
C PRO A 9 -66.71 -1.25 -5.70
N LYS A 10 -66.04 -0.61 -4.68
CA LYS A 10 -66.51 -0.19 -3.33
C LYS A 10 -65.73 -0.78 -2.18
N ALA A 11 -64.95 0.03 -1.54
CA ALA A 11 -65.21 0.93 -0.41
C ALA A 11 -65.27 0.26 0.97
N ALA A 12 -64.45 0.83 1.85
CA ALA A 12 -64.21 0.55 3.26
C ALA A 12 -65.47 0.58 4.15
N PRO A 13 -65.37 0.17 5.42
CA PRO A 13 -65.06 1.17 6.45
C PRO A 13 -64.19 0.70 7.65
N CYS A 14 -63.80 1.73 8.42
CA CYS A 14 -63.19 1.71 9.73
C CYS A 14 -63.96 0.94 10.82
N ASN A 15 -63.26 0.42 11.82
CA ASN A 15 -63.58 0.71 13.22
C ASN A 15 -62.46 0.37 14.19
N GLU A 16 -62.08 1.27 14.96
CA GLU A 16 -61.84 1.60 16.34
C GLU A 16 -61.48 0.47 17.34
N SER A 17 -60.40 0.83 18.08
CA SER A 17 -60.31 0.85 19.53
C SER A 17 -60.26 -0.48 20.30
N THR A 18 -59.09 -0.70 20.93
CA THR A 18 -59.04 -0.64 22.41
C THR A 18 -57.60 -0.70 22.93
N ALA A 19 -57.35 0.17 23.89
CA ALA A 19 -56.14 0.27 24.67
C ALA A 19 -56.03 -0.86 25.69
N SER A 20 -54.78 -1.30 25.99
CA SER A 20 -54.40 -1.73 27.35
C SER A 20 -52.90 -1.96 27.51
N GLY A 21 -52.26 -1.26 28.42
CA GLY A 21 -51.32 -1.80 29.39
C GLY A 21 -49.85 -1.92 28.98
N ALA A 22 -49.05 -0.94 29.37
CA ALA A 22 -47.61 -1.11 29.57
C ALA A 22 -47.31 -2.06 30.75
N PRO A 23 -46.10 -2.67 30.77
CA PRO A 23 -45.15 -2.11 31.71
C PRO A 23 -43.72 -1.94 31.18
N ALA A 24 -43.04 -1.02 31.80
CA ALA A 24 -41.66 -0.63 31.61
C ALA A 24 -40.70 -1.82 31.74
N GLY A 25 -39.98 -2.11 30.67
CA GLY A 25 -38.85 -3.03 30.66
C GLY A 25 -37.57 -2.25 30.37
N VAL A 26 -36.69 -2.27 31.33
CA VAL A 26 -35.36 -1.68 31.37
C VAL A 26 -34.59 -2.01 30.09
N ALA A 27 -34.37 -1.04 29.24
CA ALA A 27 -33.41 -1.15 28.11
C ALA A 27 -32.01 -1.17 28.65
N ALA A 28 -31.41 -2.35 28.72
CA ALA A 28 -29.98 -2.50 28.90
C ALA A 28 -29.27 -1.86 27.70
N ALA A 29 -28.62 -0.75 27.95
CA ALA A 29 -27.73 -0.12 26.98
C ALA A 29 -26.54 -1.06 26.70
N SER A 30 -26.58 -1.79 25.58
CA SER A 30 -25.44 -2.51 25.05
C SER A 30 -24.49 -1.48 24.43
N ALA A 31 -23.58 -0.97 25.26
CA ALA A 31 -22.40 -0.26 24.80
C ALA A 31 -21.46 -1.23 24.09
N GLY A 32 -21.56 -1.30 22.79
CA GLY A 32 -20.78 -2.13 21.91
C GLY A 32 -20.69 -1.51 20.53
N ALA A 33 -20.45 -0.18 20.47
CA ALA A 33 -20.11 0.46 19.21
C ALA A 33 -18.67 0.13 18.86
N GLY A 34 -18.45 -1.04 18.22
CA GLY A 34 -17.26 -1.28 17.44
C GLY A 34 -17.20 -0.21 16.35
N ALA A 35 -16.38 0.81 16.57
CA ALA A 35 -16.07 1.81 15.56
C ALA A 35 -15.42 1.08 14.39
N THR A 36 -16.23 0.63 13.44
CA THR A 36 -15.75 0.18 12.12
C THR A 36 -15.11 1.39 11.47
N MET A 37 -13.77 1.40 11.48
CA MET A 37 -12.94 2.41 10.88
C MET A 37 -13.24 2.43 9.39
N HIS A 38 -14.17 3.30 8.99
CA HIS A 38 -14.60 3.46 7.60
C HIS A 38 -13.47 4.14 6.84
N TRP A 39 -12.57 3.33 6.25
CA TRP A 39 -11.55 3.81 5.33
C TRP A 39 -12.27 4.39 4.11
N SER A 40 -12.37 5.71 4.04
CA SER A 40 -12.80 6.36 2.81
C SER A 40 -11.80 6.02 1.73
N SER A 41 -12.15 5.11 0.86
CA SER A 41 -11.44 4.74 -0.37
C SER A 41 -11.61 5.85 -1.44
N GLN A 42 -11.41 7.11 -1.06
CA GLN A 42 -11.35 8.18 -2.04
C GLN A 42 -10.20 7.85 -3.00
N PRO A 43 -10.47 7.68 -4.29
CA PRO A 43 -9.42 7.43 -5.26
C PRO A 43 -8.46 8.62 -5.24
N VAL A 44 -7.20 8.37 -4.92
CA VAL A 44 -6.16 9.41 -4.91
C VAL A 44 -5.96 9.86 -6.35
N VAL A 45 -6.48 11.01 -6.75
CA VAL A 45 -6.31 11.53 -8.11
C VAL A 45 -4.86 11.96 -8.30
N VAL A 46 -4.15 11.33 -9.25
CA VAL A 46 -2.80 11.72 -9.69
C VAL A 46 -2.96 12.49 -10.99
N PRO A 47 -2.59 13.77 -11.02
CA PRO A 47 -2.62 14.54 -12.28
C PRO A 47 -1.56 13.99 -13.25
N HIS A 48 -1.88 13.96 -14.53
CA HIS A 48 -0.98 13.54 -15.61
C HIS A 48 -0.22 12.22 -15.31
N PRO A 49 -0.92 11.09 -15.11
CA PRO A 49 -0.28 9.89 -14.57
C PRO A 49 0.80 9.29 -15.50
N ALA A 50 0.62 9.33 -16.82
CA ALA A 50 1.57 8.74 -17.75
C ALA A 50 2.92 9.49 -17.83
N PRO A 51 2.96 10.82 -18.04
CA PRO A 51 4.23 11.55 -18.02
C PRO A 51 4.90 11.51 -16.64
N LEU A 52 4.14 11.50 -15.55
CA LEU A 52 4.70 11.37 -14.21
C LEU A 52 5.32 9.99 -13.99
N ALA A 53 4.68 8.91 -14.44
CA ALA A 53 5.24 7.57 -14.38
C ALA A 53 6.54 7.47 -15.18
N GLY A 54 6.56 8.04 -16.40
CA GLY A 54 7.77 8.11 -17.23
C GLY A 54 8.92 8.87 -16.56
N LEU A 55 8.62 10.03 -15.94
CA LEU A 55 9.60 10.80 -15.18
C LEU A 55 10.16 10.00 -14.00
N VAL A 56 9.30 9.36 -13.21
CA VAL A 56 9.72 8.56 -12.05
C VAL A 56 10.60 7.40 -12.48
N LEU A 57 10.20 6.67 -13.53
CA LEU A 57 11.01 5.57 -14.09
C LEU A 57 12.38 6.07 -14.58
N ALA A 58 12.41 7.19 -15.31
CA ALA A 58 13.65 7.77 -15.81
C ALA A 58 14.58 8.19 -14.66
N VAL A 59 14.05 8.83 -13.62
CA VAL A 59 14.83 9.25 -12.45
C VAL A 59 15.38 8.04 -11.68
N ILE A 60 14.58 7.00 -11.46
CA ILE A 60 15.04 5.79 -10.76
C ILE A 60 16.13 5.11 -11.60
N ALA A 61 15.88 4.85 -12.87
CA ALA A 61 16.82 4.12 -13.72
C ALA A 61 18.13 4.89 -13.93
N SER A 62 18.06 6.17 -14.31
CA SER A 62 19.27 6.99 -14.50
C SER A 62 19.98 7.29 -13.18
N GLY A 63 19.23 7.47 -12.08
CA GLY A 63 19.80 7.71 -10.76
C GLY A 63 20.68 6.56 -10.28
N LEU A 64 20.20 5.32 -10.35
CA LEU A 64 21.00 4.14 -9.98
C LEU A 64 22.20 3.97 -10.89
N TRP A 65 22.04 4.22 -12.19
CA TRP A 65 23.16 4.17 -13.11
C TRP A 65 24.23 5.23 -12.80
N ILE A 66 23.82 6.49 -12.51
CA ILE A 66 24.73 7.59 -12.16
C ILE A 66 25.42 7.31 -10.82
N ASP A 67 24.70 6.84 -9.81
CA ASP A 67 25.26 6.46 -8.51
C ASP A 67 26.38 5.44 -8.67
N ARG A 68 26.21 4.46 -9.57
CA ARG A 68 27.22 3.45 -9.85
C ARG A 68 28.37 4.00 -10.69
N ALA A 69 28.08 4.74 -11.76
CA ALA A 69 29.07 5.18 -12.75
C ALA A 69 29.94 6.33 -12.25
N ALA A 70 29.38 7.28 -11.48
CA ALA A 70 30.07 8.48 -10.99
C ALA A 70 30.57 8.35 -9.54
N GLY A 71 30.35 7.20 -8.89
CA GLY A 71 30.78 6.94 -7.53
C GLY A 71 30.12 7.86 -6.49
N PHE A 72 30.83 8.14 -5.38
CA PHE A 72 30.27 8.94 -4.29
C PHE A 72 29.75 10.34 -4.70
N PRO A 73 30.41 11.10 -5.57
CA PRO A 73 29.84 12.36 -6.10
C PRO A 73 28.52 12.14 -6.85
N GLY A 74 28.39 11.04 -7.60
CA GLY A 74 27.15 10.64 -8.25
C GLY A 74 26.04 10.35 -7.23
N GLN A 75 26.37 9.64 -6.16
CA GLN A 75 25.42 9.37 -5.05
C GLN A 75 24.89 10.66 -4.44
N VAL A 76 25.75 11.66 -4.21
CA VAL A 76 25.35 12.97 -3.68
C VAL A 76 24.42 13.69 -4.65
N ALA A 77 24.81 13.75 -5.94
CA ALA A 77 24.02 14.42 -6.98
C ALA A 77 22.63 13.77 -7.14
N VAL A 78 22.55 12.45 -7.19
CA VAL A 78 21.30 11.71 -7.25
C VAL A 78 20.45 11.98 -6.01
N SER A 79 21.06 12.03 -4.82
CA SER A 79 20.35 12.33 -3.58
C SER A 79 19.69 13.72 -3.65
N LEU A 80 20.41 14.74 -4.09
CA LEU A 80 19.84 16.09 -4.24
C LEU A 80 18.67 16.12 -5.22
N VAL A 81 18.82 15.48 -6.40
CA VAL A 81 17.76 15.43 -7.41
C VAL A 81 16.51 14.72 -6.90
N VAL A 82 16.68 13.54 -6.26
CA VAL A 82 15.54 12.75 -5.77
C VAL A 82 14.82 13.44 -4.62
N TRP A 83 15.55 14.06 -3.68
CA TRP A 83 14.95 14.86 -2.61
C TRP A 83 14.18 16.08 -3.15
N LEU A 84 14.78 16.82 -4.10
CA LEU A 84 14.13 17.96 -4.73
C LEU A 84 12.84 17.54 -5.46
N LEU A 85 12.90 16.41 -6.21
CA LEU A 85 11.73 15.89 -6.90
C LEU A 85 10.61 15.50 -5.91
N VAL A 86 10.92 14.76 -4.85
CA VAL A 86 9.92 14.37 -3.85
C VAL A 86 9.34 15.59 -3.13
N ALA A 87 10.17 16.59 -2.78
CA ALA A 87 9.69 17.83 -2.19
C ALA A 87 8.72 18.57 -3.14
N LEU A 88 9.09 18.70 -4.41
CA LEU A 88 8.25 19.31 -5.45
C LEU A 88 6.93 18.54 -5.62
N LEU A 89 6.98 17.22 -5.64
CA LEU A 89 5.78 16.38 -5.72
C LEU A 89 4.88 16.56 -4.50
N CYS A 90 5.44 16.66 -3.29
CA CYS A 90 4.66 16.91 -2.08
C CYS A 90 3.93 18.26 -2.12
N ILE A 91 4.50 19.27 -2.79
CA ILE A 91 3.88 20.60 -2.96
C ILE A 91 2.82 20.59 -4.07
N ARG A 92 3.08 19.88 -5.19
CA ARG A 92 2.23 19.92 -6.39
C ARG A 92 1.09 18.91 -6.38
N LEU A 93 1.24 17.80 -5.66
CA LEU A 93 0.22 16.76 -5.58
C LEU A 93 -0.81 17.07 -4.49
N PRO A 94 -2.03 16.51 -4.59
CA PRO A 94 -3.03 16.66 -3.54
C PRO A 94 -2.49 16.30 -2.15
N ALA A 95 -2.81 17.12 -1.14
CA ALA A 95 -2.28 16.97 0.22
C ALA A 95 -2.40 15.55 0.82
N PRO A 96 -3.46 14.75 0.57
CA PRO A 96 -3.51 13.36 1.04
C PRO A 96 -2.42 12.48 0.43
N LEU A 97 -2.03 12.73 -0.81
CA LEU A 97 -0.96 12.00 -1.48
C LEU A 97 0.42 12.47 -0.99
N GLY A 98 0.63 13.78 -0.88
CA GLY A 98 1.86 14.34 -0.31
C GLY A 98 2.16 13.78 1.08
N ARG A 99 1.15 13.70 1.97
CA ARG A 99 1.30 13.08 3.30
C ARG A 99 1.71 11.59 3.23
N ARG A 100 1.20 10.83 2.23
CA ARG A 100 1.62 9.45 2.04
C ARG A 100 3.07 9.35 1.57
N LEU A 101 3.51 10.23 0.68
CA LEU A 101 4.90 10.26 0.23
C LEU A 101 5.85 10.59 1.38
N ILE A 102 5.53 11.60 2.20
CA ILE A 102 6.30 11.95 3.40
C ILE A 102 6.36 10.77 4.37
N ALA A 103 5.22 10.14 4.67
CA ALA A 103 5.17 8.97 5.53
C ALA A 103 6.00 7.81 4.97
N CYS A 104 5.95 7.60 3.64
CA CYS A 104 6.73 6.59 2.95
C CYS A 104 8.24 6.83 3.13
N VAL A 105 8.71 8.07 2.97
CA VAL A 105 10.12 8.42 3.18
C VAL A 105 10.59 8.05 4.60
N TRP A 106 9.83 8.41 5.62
CA TRP A 106 10.24 8.14 7.02
C TRP A 106 10.18 6.67 7.38
N ILE A 107 9.12 5.97 6.94
CA ILE A 107 8.95 4.55 7.23
C ILE A 107 10.00 3.73 6.48
N SER A 108 10.29 4.06 5.21
CA SER A 108 11.34 3.40 4.45
C SER A 108 12.73 3.69 5.00
N ALA A 109 13.02 4.92 5.44
CA ALA A 109 14.29 5.24 6.11
C ALA A 109 14.51 4.34 7.34
N LEU A 110 13.48 4.18 8.17
CA LEU A 110 13.55 3.28 9.33
C LEU A 110 13.71 1.81 8.89
N GLY A 111 12.97 1.39 7.85
CA GLY A 111 13.08 0.04 7.28
C GLY A 111 14.49 -0.27 6.76
N GLU A 112 15.10 0.68 6.04
CA GLU A 112 16.46 0.57 5.52
C GLU A 112 17.51 0.51 6.65
N ILE A 113 17.39 1.36 7.66
CA ILE A 113 18.26 1.30 8.85
C ILE A 113 18.19 -0.08 9.49
N ILE A 114 16.98 -0.62 9.67
CA ILE A 114 16.80 -1.94 10.27
C ILE A 114 17.36 -3.04 9.35
N ALA A 115 17.00 -3.05 8.08
CA ALA A 115 17.34 -4.13 7.16
C ALA A 115 18.83 -4.15 6.79
N SER A 116 19.42 -2.98 6.47
CA SER A 116 20.81 -2.89 6.05
C SER A 116 21.78 -2.70 7.23
N LEU A 117 21.55 -1.70 8.11
CA LEU A 117 22.55 -1.33 9.13
C LEU A 117 22.46 -2.17 10.41
N VAL A 118 21.24 -2.57 10.83
CA VAL A 118 21.04 -3.31 12.08
C VAL A 118 21.06 -4.82 11.82
N TRP A 119 20.24 -5.28 10.89
CA TRP A 119 20.17 -6.71 10.55
C TRP A 119 21.30 -7.16 9.62
N GLY A 120 21.69 -6.28 8.68
CA GLY A 120 22.76 -6.57 7.73
C GLY A 120 22.34 -7.58 6.65
N LEU A 121 21.12 -7.48 6.14
CA LEU A 121 20.63 -8.33 5.04
C LEU A 121 21.37 -8.07 3.73
N TYR A 122 21.73 -6.82 3.48
CA TYR A 122 22.47 -6.36 2.30
C TYR A 122 23.35 -5.15 2.64
N ASP A 123 24.38 -4.98 1.85
CA ASP A 123 25.35 -3.89 1.97
C ASP A 123 25.29 -3.01 0.73
N TYR A 124 25.28 -1.67 0.91
CA TYR A 124 25.41 -0.71 -0.18
C TYR A 124 26.89 -0.55 -0.60
N GLN A 125 27.11 -0.15 -1.86
CA GLN A 125 28.45 -0.12 -2.48
C GLN A 125 29.52 0.67 -1.71
N PHE A 126 29.14 1.69 -0.92
CA PHE A 126 30.08 2.50 -0.12
C PHE A 126 29.99 2.20 1.38
N GLY A 127 29.28 1.15 1.80
CA GLY A 127 29.10 0.80 3.21
C GLY A 127 28.24 1.83 3.99
N ASN A 128 27.57 2.75 3.31
CA ASN A 128 26.65 3.73 3.88
C ASN A 128 25.23 3.51 3.35
N LEU A 129 24.23 4.00 4.05
CA LEU A 129 22.88 4.09 3.51
C LEU A 129 22.77 5.33 2.59
N PRO A 130 22.58 5.17 1.26
CA PRO A 130 22.50 6.30 0.36
C PRO A 130 21.26 7.16 0.65
N LEU A 131 21.44 8.48 0.74
CA LEU A 131 20.35 9.40 1.11
C LEU A 131 19.22 9.46 0.09
N PHE A 132 19.45 9.01 -1.16
CA PHE A 132 18.39 8.93 -2.17
C PHE A 132 17.44 7.74 -1.97
N VAL A 133 17.82 6.74 -1.19
CA VAL A 133 17.05 5.49 -1.06
C VAL A 133 15.69 5.73 -0.41
N PRO A 134 15.55 6.38 0.76
CA PRO A 134 14.24 6.63 1.34
C PRO A 134 13.28 7.44 0.44
N PRO A 135 13.67 8.58 -0.16
CA PRO A 135 12.79 9.27 -1.10
C PRO A 135 12.61 8.49 -2.42
N GLY A 136 13.56 7.65 -2.82
CA GLY A 136 13.40 6.70 -3.93
C GLY A 136 12.26 5.71 -3.72
N HIS A 137 12.11 5.20 -2.48
CA HIS A 137 10.95 4.37 -2.10
C HIS A 137 9.62 5.11 -2.28
N ALA A 138 9.58 6.39 -1.96
CA ALA A 138 8.37 7.20 -2.16
C ALA A 138 8.06 7.38 -3.66
N LEU A 139 9.07 7.51 -4.52
CA LEU A 139 8.89 7.55 -5.97
C LEU A 139 8.37 6.20 -6.50
N LEU A 140 8.96 5.09 -6.08
CA LEU A 140 8.51 3.75 -6.48
C LEU A 140 7.07 3.48 -5.99
N TYR A 141 6.74 3.89 -4.78
CA TYR A 141 5.39 3.82 -4.23
C TYR A 141 4.38 4.63 -5.07
N LEU A 142 4.75 5.85 -5.48
CA LEU A 142 3.94 6.68 -6.37
C LEU A 142 3.71 5.99 -7.72
N LEU A 143 4.76 5.41 -8.30
CA LEU A 143 4.66 4.62 -9.54
C LEU A 143 3.71 3.43 -9.36
N GLY A 144 3.82 2.70 -8.27
CA GLY A 144 2.90 1.60 -7.93
C GLY A 144 1.45 2.05 -7.84
N LEU A 145 1.18 3.21 -7.22
CA LEU A 145 -0.16 3.81 -7.15
C LEU A 145 -0.71 4.19 -8.54
N ILE A 146 0.14 4.67 -9.45
CA ILE A 146 -0.25 5.00 -10.82
C ILE A 146 -0.59 3.71 -11.57
N LEU A 147 0.29 2.71 -11.54
CA LEU A 147 0.09 1.43 -12.22
C LEU A 147 -1.11 0.66 -11.69
N ALA A 148 -1.39 0.74 -10.38
CA ALA A 148 -2.56 0.11 -9.78
C ALA A 148 -3.91 0.64 -10.32
N ARG A 149 -3.91 1.75 -11.05
CA ARG A 149 -5.11 2.29 -11.68
C ARG A 149 -5.33 1.81 -13.10
N VAL A 150 -4.23 1.53 -13.81
CA VAL A 150 -4.27 1.14 -15.24
C VAL A 150 -4.26 -0.37 -15.40
N LEU A 151 -3.58 -1.11 -14.52
CA LEU A 151 -3.47 -2.56 -14.63
C LEU A 151 -4.74 -3.26 -14.13
N ASP A 152 -5.08 -4.38 -14.77
CA ASP A 152 -6.24 -5.19 -14.40
C ASP A 152 -6.10 -5.78 -12.98
N HIS A 153 -7.23 -5.98 -12.30
CA HIS A 153 -7.27 -6.58 -10.96
C HIS A 153 -6.75 -8.04 -10.93
N ARG A 154 -6.73 -8.72 -12.07
CA ARG A 154 -6.21 -10.10 -12.22
C ARG A 154 -4.74 -10.22 -11.83
N ILE A 155 -3.98 -9.11 -11.87
CA ILE A 155 -2.57 -9.11 -11.45
C ILE A 155 -2.39 -9.57 -10.00
N ALA A 156 -3.39 -9.32 -9.14
CA ALA A 156 -3.39 -9.78 -7.76
C ALA A 156 -3.44 -11.31 -7.62
N LEU A 157 -3.88 -12.02 -8.65
CA LEU A 157 -3.88 -13.48 -8.73
C LEU A 157 -2.69 -13.98 -9.56
N LEU A 158 -2.41 -13.34 -10.68
CA LEU A 158 -1.38 -13.79 -11.63
C LEU A 158 0.03 -13.73 -11.01
N VAL A 159 0.34 -12.67 -10.26
CA VAL A 159 1.68 -12.52 -9.65
C VAL A 159 1.99 -13.63 -8.64
N PRO A 160 1.15 -13.91 -7.62
CA PRO A 160 1.44 -15.02 -6.72
C PRO A 160 1.45 -16.39 -7.42
N LEU A 161 0.60 -16.62 -8.43
CA LEU A 161 0.60 -17.86 -9.20
C LEU A 161 1.89 -18.05 -10.01
N ALA A 162 2.43 -16.97 -10.58
CA ALA A 162 3.70 -17.02 -11.32
C ALA A 162 4.91 -17.11 -10.39
N ALA A 163 4.89 -16.43 -9.23
CA ALA A 163 5.99 -16.43 -8.28
C ALA A 163 6.10 -17.75 -7.50
N ALA A 164 4.98 -18.41 -7.18
CA ALA A 164 4.98 -19.63 -6.36
C ALA A 164 5.89 -20.74 -6.90
N PRO A 165 5.79 -21.16 -8.17
CA PRO A 165 6.66 -22.22 -8.70
C PRO A 165 8.13 -21.81 -8.71
N LEU A 166 8.46 -20.53 -8.89
CA LEU A 166 9.82 -20.02 -8.85
C LEU A 166 10.39 -20.07 -7.42
N VAL A 167 9.63 -19.63 -6.42
CA VAL A 167 10.03 -19.72 -5.01
C VAL A 167 10.28 -21.18 -4.62
N ILE A 168 9.37 -22.08 -5.01
CA ILE A 168 9.51 -23.52 -4.70
C ILE A 168 10.76 -24.09 -5.38
N ALA A 169 10.98 -23.80 -6.66
CA ALA A 169 12.14 -24.30 -7.40
C ALA A 169 13.46 -23.79 -6.82
N LEU A 170 13.55 -22.50 -6.46
CA LEU A 170 14.74 -21.90 -5.87
C LEU A 170 15.02 -22.44 -4.45
N ALA A 171 13.98 -22.65 -3.66
CA ALA A 171 14.12 -23.29 -2.35
C ALA A 171 14.56 -24.76 -2.48
N TRP A 172 13.95 -25.52 -3.41
CA TRP A 172 14.30 -26.91 -3.67
C TRP A 172 15.75 -27.07 -4.13
N SER A 173 16.24 -26.16 -4.98
CA SER A 173 17.65 -26.14 -5.41
C SER A 173 18.63 -25.64 -4.33
N GLY A 174 18.14 -25.21 -3.17
CA GLY A 174 18.96 -24.69 -2.08
C GLY A 174 19.49 -23.27 -2.28
N GLN A 175 18.99 -22.54 -3.31
CA GLN A 175 19.52 -21.23 -3.68
C GLN A 175 18.86 -20.06 -2.94
N ASP A 176 17.57 -20.17 -2.57
CA ASP A 176 16.82 -19.04 -1.97
C ASP A 176 15.76 -19.52 -0.96
N TRP A 177 16.22 -19.92 0.22
CA TRP A 177 15.34 -20.29 1.32
C TRP A 177 14.71 -19.08 2.01
N LEU A 178 15.35 -17.88 1.95
CA LEU A 178 14.79 -16.66 2.52
C LEU A 178 13.48 -16.26 1.83
N SER A 179 13.37 -16.52 0.54
CA SER A 179 12.13 -16.21 -0.21
C SER A 179 10.92 -17.00 0.24
N VAL A 180 11.07 -18.15 0.92
CA VAL A 180 9.93 -18.96 1.40
C VAL A 180 9.09 -18.22 2.45
N PRO A 181 9.63 -17.79 3.62
CA PRO A 181 8.87 -17.03 4.58
C PRO A 181 8.44 -15.65 4.05
N LEU A 182 9.25 -14.98 3.22
CA LEU A 182 8.89 -13.72 2.59
C LEU A 182 7.70 -13.88 1.64
N PHE A 183 7.67 -14.93 0.85
CA PHE A 183 6.55 -15.24 -0.04
C PHE A 183 5.28 -15.61 0.74
N ALA A 184 5.41 -16.38 1.83
CA ALA A 184 4.29 -16.65 2.72
C ALA A 184 3.68 -15.34 3.26
N LEU A 185 4.52 -14.40 3.69
CA LEU A 185 4.08 -13.06 4.10
C LEU A 185 3.40 -12.30 2.94
N PHE A 186 3.93 -12.38 1.71
CA PHE A 186 3.27 -11.80 0.54
C PHE A 186 1.86 -12.37 0.33
N LEU A 187 1.70 -13.70 0.45
CA LEU A 187 0.38 -14.33 0.34
C LEU A 187 -0.59 -13.86 1.43
N LEU A 188 -0.11 -13.59 2.64
CA LEU A 188 -0.93 -12.99 3.70
C LEU A 188 -1.40 -11.58 3.32
N PHE A 189 -0.54 -10.72 2.73
CA PHE A 189 -0.95 -9.43 2.21
C PHE A 189 -1.99 -9.56 1.08
N ILE A 190 -1.80 -10.49 0.16
CA ILE A 190 -2.78 -10.76 -0.90
C ILE A 190 -4.10 -11.29 -0.33
N ARG A 191 -4.07 -12.16 0.69
CA ARG A 191 -5.28 -12.79 1.26
C ARG A 191 -6.09 -11.83 2.12
N PHE A 192 -5.41 -11.08 2.99
CA PHE A 192 -6.05 -10.28 4.04
C PHE A 192 -5.94 -8.77 3.80
N GLY A 193 -5.03 -8.33 2.95
CA GLY A 193 -4.83 -6.93 2.67
C GLY A 193 -5.94 -6.33 1.81
N ARG A 194 -6.16 -5.02 1.97
CA ARG A 194 -7.22 -4.29 1.25
C ARG A 194 -6.80 -3.84 -0.15
N GLN A 195 -5.50 -3.70 -0.40
CA GLN A 195 -4.95 -3.17 -1.66
C GLN A 195 -4.22 -4.26 -2.47
N LYS A 196 -4.86 -5.41 -2.64
CA LYS A 196 -4.27 -6.60 -3.27
C LYS A 196 -3.57 -6.32 -4.59
N ARG A 197 -4.18 -5.49 -5.45
CA ARG A 197 -3.61 -5.09 -6.73
C ARG A 197 -2.32 -4.30 -6.56
N LEU A 198 -2.29 -3.33 -5.64
CA LEU A 198 -1.09 -2.56 -5.34
C LEU A 198 0.03 -3.45 -4.78
N TYR A 199 -0.28 -4.37 -3.86
CA TYR A 199 0.72 -5.30 -3.33
C TYR A 199 1.35 -6.16 -4.42
N ALA A 200 0.54 -6.70 -5.35
CA ALA A 200 1.07 -7.48 -6.47
C ALA A 200 1.96 -6.64 -7.39
N ILE A 201 1.57 -5.40 -7.67
CA ILE A 201 2.37 -4.46 -8.47
C ILE A 201 3.67 -4.09 -7.75
N MET A 202 3.61 -3.76 -6.47
CA MET A 202 4.80 -3.41 -5.68
C MET A 202 5.77 -4.58 -5.56
N PHE A 203 5.25 -5.80 -5.43
CA PHE A 203 6.09 -7.00 -5.44
C PHE A 203 6.92 -7.10 -6.73
N VAL A 204 6.29 -6.90 -7.89
CA VAL A 204 6.98 -6.95 -9.19
C VAL A 204 7.92 -5.75 -9.38
N LEU A 205 7.44 -4.53 -9.09
CA LEU A 205 8.25 -3.32 -9.23
C LEU A 205 9.51 -3.38 -8.36
N ALA A 206 9.36 -3.83 -7.12
CA ALA A 206 10.49 -3.98 -6.22
C ALA A 206 11.46 -5.05 -6.71
N LEU A 207 10.96 -6.21 -7.18
CA LEU A 207 11.83 -7.24 -7.74
C LEU A 207 12.61 -6.71 -8.96
N VAL A 208 11.97 -5.95 -9.85
CA VAL A 208 12.65 -5.33 -11.00
C VAL A 208 13.71 -4.33 -10.53
N LEU A 209 13.39 -3.50 -9.52
CA LEU A 209 14.35 -2.56 -8.93
C LEU A 209 15.54 -3.28 -8.29
N GLU A 210 15.27 -4.34 -7.52
CA GLU A 210 16.28 -5.15 -6.87
C GLU A 210 17.22 -5.82 -7.88
N LEU A 211 16.66 -6.43 -8.93
CA LEU A 211 17.45 -7.01 -10.01
C LEU A 211 18.32 -5.97 -10.72
N TYR A 212 17.79 -4.78 -10.97
CA TYR A 212 18.54 -3.71 -11.62
C TYR A 212 19.64 -3.15 -10.73
N GLY A 213 19.35 -2.83 -9.47
CA GLY A 213 20.32 -2.29 -8.52
C GLY A 213 21.44 -3.26 -8.17
N THR A 214 21.12 -4.55 -7.98
CA THR A 214 22.13 -5.59 -7.72
C THR A 214 22.95 -5.90 -8.97
N ALA A 215 22.36 -5.88 -10.17
CA ALA A 215 23.09 -6.06 -11.42
C ALA A 215 24.07 -4.90 -11.69
N LEU A 216 23.73 -3.67 -11.33
CA LEU A 216 24.64 -2.52 -11.37
C LEU A 216 25.69 -2.56 -10.25
N GLY A 217 25.42 -3.28 -9.13
CA GLY A 217 26.28 -3.31 -7.96
C GLY A 217 26.11 -2.12 -7.02
N ASN A 218 24.94 -1.46 -7.02
CA ASN A 218 24.60 -0.41 -6.05
C ASN A 218 24.47 -0.98 -4.64
N TRP A 219 23.96 -2.21 -4.53
CA TRP A 219 23.93 -3.01 -3.30
C TRP A 219 24.04 -4.49 -3.62
N ALA A 220 24.38 -5.27 -2.59
CA ALA A 220 24.48 -6.73 -2.68
C ALA A 220 23.88 -7.37 -1.44
N TRP A 221 22.97 -8.35 -1.63
CA TRP A 221 22.42 -9.16 -0.57
C TRP A 221 23.45 -10.18 -0.08
N ARG A 222 23.48 -10.42 1.23
CA ARG A 222 24.37 -11.43 1.79
C ARG A 222 23.89 -12.82 1.42
N PRO A 223 24.81 -13.76 1.13
CA PRO A 223 24.41 -15.12 0.72
C PRO A 223 23.60 -15.89 1.75
N VAL A 224 23.67 -15.48 3.03
CA VAL A 224 22.91 -16.04 4.15
C VAL A 224 22.38 -14.90 4.98
N ALA A 225 21.07 -14.88 5.24
CA ALA A 225 20.42 -13.88 6.08
C ALA A 225 20.91 -14.00 7.53
N PRO A 226 21.53 -12.93 8.10
CA PRO A 226 22.13 -13.00 9.42
C PRO A 226 21.15 -13.44 10.51
N GLY A 227 21.60 -14.30 11.42
CA GLY A 227 20.79 -14.79 12.54
C GLY A 227 19.72 -15.83 12.20
N THR A 228 19.50 -16.13 10.90
CA THR A 228 18.47 -17.10 10.49
C THR A 228 19.03 -18.38 9.86
N GLY A 229 20.24 -18.35 9.31
CA GLY A 229 20.83 -19.46 8.56
C GLY A 229 20.17 -19.67 7.17
N LEU A 230 19.23 -18.83 6.74
CA LEU A 230 18.54 -18.96 5.47
C LEU A 230 19.41 -18.44 4.32
N VAL A 231 19.70 -19.31 3.36
CA VAL A 231 20.39 -18.93 2.12
C VAL A 231 19.49 -18.05 1.28
N THR A 232 20.08 -17.09 0.58
CA THR A 232 19.35 -16.17 -0.29
C THR A 232 20.11 -15.86 -1.57
N LEU A 233 19.36 -15.60 -2.63
CA LEU A 233 19.88 -15.01 -3.86
C LEU A 233 20.23 -13.54 -3.69
N ASN A 234 20.90 -12.98 -4.66
CA ASN A 234 21.20 -11.56 -4.76
C ASN A 234 20.53 -10.95 -6.01
N PRO A 235 19.29 -10.44 -5.90
CA PRO A 235 18.43 -10.34 -4.71
C PRO A 235 17.60 -11.61 -4.45
N PRO A 236 16.98 -11.76 -3.24
CA PRO A 236 15.96 -12.78 -3.01
C PRO A 236 14.72 -12.52 -3.87
N LEU A 237 14.13 -13.59 -4.42
CA LEU A 237 12.98 -13.48 -5.32
C LEU A 237 11.79 -12.75 -4.68
N ALA A 238 11.56 -12.97 -3.38
CA ALA A 238 10.43 -12.41 -2.66
C ALA A 238 10.75 -11.09 -1.91
N ALA A 239 11.87 -10.41 -2.20
CA ALA A 239 12.22 -9.13 -1.59
C ALA A 239 11.11 -8.07 -1.71
N GLY A 240 10.31 -8.13 -2.78
CA GLY A 240 9.19 -7.21 -3.01
C GLY A 240 8.15 -7.16 -1.89
N VAL A 241 8.12 -8.15 -0.98
CA VAL A 241 7.19 -8.13 0.15
C VAL A 241 7.46 -7.00 1.14
N PHE A 242 8.70 -6.54 1.27
CA PHE A 242 9.04 -5.39 2.10
C PHE A 242 8.30 -4.11 1.67
N TYR A 243 8.07 -3.97 0.36
CA TYR A 243 7.27 -2.86 -0.18
C TYR A 243 5.76 -3.04 0.08
N CYS A 244 5.27 -4.27 0.16
CA CYS A 244 3.89 -4.52 0.60
C CYS A 244 3.71 -4.13 2.07
N ALA A 245 4.69 -4.43 2.92
CA ALA A 245 4.71 -4.03 4.32
C ALA A 245 4.80 -2.49 4.45
N LEU A 246 5.66 -1.86 3.65
CA LEU A 246 5.79 -0.40 3.60
C LEU A 246 4.46 0.26 3.25
N ASP A 247 3.76 -0.17 2.19
CA ASP A 247 2.44 0.37 1.82
C ASP A 247 1.42 0.19 2.96
N TRP A 248 1.38 -0.99 3.57
CA TRP A 248 0.49 -1.25 4.70
C TRP A 248 0.77 -0.30 5.87
N LEU A 249 2.03 -0.09 6.23
CA LEU A 249 2.46 0.83 7.29
C LEU A 249 2.11 2.28 6.96
N VAL A 250 2.40 2.74 5.74
CA VAL A 250 2.07 4.10 5.27
C VAL A 250 0.58 4.37 5.41
N ASN A 251 -0.26 3.43 5.00
CA ASN A 251 -1.70 3.60 5.09
C ASN A 251 -2.19 3.60 6.55
N ARG A 252 -1.61 2.77 7.41
CA ARG A 252 -1.92 2.75 8.86
C ARG A 252 -1.52 4.07 9.52
N PHE A 253 -0.30 4.55 9.25
CA PHE A 253 0.22 5.78 9.84
C PHE A 253 -0.59 7.00 9.41
N VAL A 254 -0.82 7.19 8.11
CA VAL A 254 -1.60 8.32 7.59
C VAL A 254 -3.08 8.23 8.03
N GLY A 255 -3.62 7.03 8.18
CA GLY A 255 -4.96 6.82 8.73
C GLY A 255 -5.08 7.25 10.19
N ALA A 256 -4.08 6.96 11.00
CA ALA A 256 -4.05 7.32 12.41
C ALA A 256 -3.91 8.84 12.66
N LEU A 257 -3.28 9.56 11.71
CA LEU A 257 -3.10 11.02 11.78
C LEU A 257 -4.34 11.83 11.33
N ARG A 258 -5.42 11.19 10.90
CA ARG A 258 -6.66 11.92 10.56
C ARG A 258 -7.35 12.37 11.84
N PRO A 259 -7.69 13.67 12.00
CA PRO A 259 -8.55 14.09 13.10
C PRO A 259 -9.86 13.33 13.05
N ALA A 260 -10.37 12.91 14.20
CA ALA A 260 -11.71 12.38 14.32
C ALA A 260 -12.69 13.42 13.71
N ALA A 261 -13.57 12.98 12.83
CA ALA A 261 -14.61 13.87 12.32
C ALA A 261 -15.33 14.49 13.52
N PRO A 262 -15.57 15.82 13.55
CA PRO A 262 -16.32 16.43 14.63
C PRO A 262 -17.65 15.71 14.74
N THR A 263 -17.96 15.17 15.90
CA THR A 263 -19.26 14.60 16.21
C THR A 263 -20.23 15.78 16.11
N ILE A 264 -21.06 15.83 15.06
CA ILE A 264 -22.14 16.79 14.98
C ILE A 264 -23.07 16.38 16.12
N ALA A 265 -22.94 17.08 17.25
CA ALA A 265 -23.90 16.97 18.34
C ALA A 265 -25.25 17.35 17.75
N GLY A 266 -26.14 16.36 17.65
CA GLY A 266 -27.49 16.55 17.13
C GLY A 266 -28.14 17.66 17.91
N ASN A 267 -28.36 18.79 17.25
CA ASN A 267 -29.14 19.90 17.79
C ASN A 267 -30.61 19.47 17.79
N HIS A 268 -30.99 18.72 18.82
CA HIS A 268 -32.41 18.60 19.18
C HIS A 268 -32.83 19.94 19.80
N ALA A 269 -32.86 20.98 18.98
CA ALA A 269 -33.60 22.20 19.33
C ALA A 269 -35.07 21.86 19.27
N GLY A 270 -35.73 21.98 20.42
CA GLY A 270 -37.11 21.64 20.65
C GLY A 270 -38.05 22.29 19.64
N ARG A 271 -39.07 21.54 19.26
CA ARG A 271 -40.35 22.07 18.75
C ARG A 271 -41.05 22.76 19.91
N PRO A 272 -41.41 24.04 19.82
CA PRO A 272 -42.42 24.61 20.73
C PRO A 272 -43.79 24.05 20.38
N ALA A 273 -44.61 23.92 21.41
CA ALA A 273 -45.96 23.43 21.43
C ALA A 273 -46.96 24.26 20.58
#